data_79ba7e91c6816c05ca8be881bf6444f7
#
_entry.id   79ba7e91c6816c05ca8be881bf6444f7
#
_cell.length_a   1.000
_cell.length_b   1.000
_cell.length_c   1.000
_cell.angle_alpha   90.00
_cell.angle_beta   90.00
_cell.angle_gamma   90.00
#
_symmetry.space_group_name_H-M   'P 1'
#
loop_
_entity.id
_entity.type
_entity.pdbx_description
1 polymer ?
#
loop_
_entity_poly.entity_id
_entity_poly.type
_entity_poly.pdbx_seq_one_letter_code
_entity_poly.pdbx_strand_id
1 'polypeptide(L)'
;VSPSLSYARIRRWICAATVTIGILAAGTVAAAPAPASNLIIYDNDFFGPESADILPLIGDPSVKVLGFTVVTGDGWLDEETADILRFLEIAKRTDIPVVKGALFPLVNSEARTRAWEGMYAKIVWKGAWNAAGPDNTFHPTDPYLIPPSPVGPPKTKPAPGTAAEFLIEQVHLHPHQVTILAAGPLTNIALAIRLDPAFASLAKQLIFMGGFVDTNLQQVTGSANFATDFNIWFDPEAADIVLTAPWAKITSVGGVSNAVVYTPELGARIAAKATPVTQTVVKYSQALPLWDQITTAIAADPSLVTGEIQAYMDVDTDHGMYYGVTHVWPDATAPHLGERKVHIVTAIDTKRFLDEFVRDAQFPVPADRP
;
A
#
# COMPACT_ATOMS: atom_id res chain seq x y z
N VAL A 1 59.33 40.19 -36.04
CA VAL A 1 60.66 40.61 -35.61
C VAL A 1 60.99 39.80 -34.36
N SER A 2 61.75 38.74 -34.52
CA SER A 2 62.50 38.09 -33.42
C SER A 2 63.69 38.94 -33.02
N PRO A 3 64.37 38.78 -31.88
CA PRO A 3 65.30 37.63 -31.80
C PRO A 3 65.45 37.02 -30.36
N SER A 4 65.69 35.74 -30.38
CA SER A 4 66.73 34.93 -29.73
C SER A 4 67.72 35.57 -28.75
N LEU A 5 68.00 34.85 -27.64
CA LEU A 5 69.33 34.59 -27.15
C LEU A 5 69.40 33.46 -26.09
N SER A 6 70.25 32.54 -26.34
CA SER A 6 70.67 31.40 -25.52
C SER A 6 71.78 31.81 -24.52
N TYR A 7 71.98 31.02 -23.44
CA TYR A 7 73.25 30.68 -22.78
C TYR A 7 72.96 29.67 -21.65
N ALA A 8 73.33 28.44 -21.72
CA ALA A 8 74.59 27.72 -21.46
C ALA A 8 74.85 27.42 -19.94
N ARG A 9 74.83 26.16 -19.65
CA ARG A 9 75.62 25.27 -18.77
C ARG A 9 76.16 25.83 -17.45
N ILE A 10 75.81 25.14 -16.32
CA ILE A 10 76.79 24.64 -15.33
C ILE A 10 76.29 23.33 -14.72
N ARG A 11 77.15 22.29 -14.80
CA ARG A 11 77.05 20.99 -14.11
C ARG A 11 77.46 21.15 -12.66
N ARG A 12 76.67 20.65 -11.71
CA ARG A 12 77.20 20.22 -10.40
C ARG A 12 76.52 18.88 -10.01
N TRP A 13 77.39 17.89 -9.78
CA TRP A 13 77.01 16.63 -9.21
C TRP A 13 76.84 16.77 -7.72
N ILE A 14 75.67 16.32 -7.22
CA ILE A 14 75.45 16.02 -5.80
C ILE A 14 74.79 14.66 -5.75
N CYS A 15 75.46 13.69 -5.14
CA CYS A 15 74.86 12.41 -4.76
C CYS A 15 73.80 12.65 -3.73
N ALA A 16 72.56 12.21 -3.96
CA ALA A 16 71.55 12.14 -2.98
C ALA A 16 71.00 10.71 -2.86
N ALA A 17 71.03 10.20 -1.66
CA ALA A 17 70.55 8.89 -1.28
C ALA A 17 69.07 8.76 -1.49
N THR A 18 68.66 7.70 -2.19
CA THR A 18 67.25 7.37 -2.43
C THR A 18 66.70 6.70 -1.18
N VAL A 19 65.92 7.42 -0.39
CA VAL A 19 65.06 6.82 0.63
C VAL A 19 63.73 6.46 -0.05
N THR A 20 63.50 5.16 -0.23
CA THR A 20 62.26 4.64 -0.75
C THR A 20 61.24 4.61 0.37
N ILE A 21 60.37 5.61 0.44
CA ILE A 21 59.18 5.60 1.29
C ILE A 21 58.11 4.78 0.57
N GLY A 22 57.89 3.56 1.04
CA GLY A 22 56.74 2.74 0.62
C GLY A 22 55.43 3.38 1.08
N ILE A 23 54.73 4.02 0.17
CA ILE A 23 53.35 4.44 0.41
C ILE A 23 52.45 3.19 0.33
N LEU A 24 52.04 2.68 1.48
CA LEU A 24 50.92 1.73 1.55
C LEU A 24 49.68 2.51 1.09
N ALA A 25 49.24 2.34 -0.14
CA ALA A 25 47.92 2.75 -0.61
C ALA A 25 46.89 1.89 0.11
N ALA A 26 46.31 2.41 1.20
CA ALA A 26 45.09 1.87 1.75
C ALA A 26 43.97 2.06 0.69
N GLY A 27 43.72 1.00 -0.06
CA GLY A 27 42.59 0.96 -0.97
C GLY A 27 41.30 1.12 -0.14
N THR A 28 40.69 2.26 -0.25
CA THR A 28 39.27 2.41 0.18
C THR A 28 38.46 1.46 -0.68
N VAL A 29 38.06 0.32 -0.10
CA VAL A 29 37.01 -0.51 -0.68
C VAL A 29 35.77 0.38 -0.69
N ALA A 30 35.43 0.89 -1.86
CA ALA A 30 34.11 1.56 -2.01
C ALA A 30 33.06 0.53 -1.63
N ALA A 31 32.31 0.82 -0.57
CA ALA A 31 31.15 0.02 -0.21
C ALA A 31 30.26 -0.08 -1.46
N ALA A 32 29.85 -1.29 -1.81
CA ALA A 32 28.87 -1.48 -2.88
C ALA A 32 27.68 -0.56 -2.58
N PRO A 33 27.12 0.14 -3.59
CA PRO A 33 25.94 0.94 -3.38
C PRO A 33 24.86 0.07 -2.74
N ALA A 34 24.25 0.56 -1.66
CA ALA A 34 23.14 -0.13 -1.03
C ALA A 34 22.08 -0.43 -2.11
N PRO A 35 21.49 -1.62 -2.12
CA PRO A 35 20.45 -1.94 -3.08
C PRO A 35 19.39 -0.83 -3.05
N ALA A 36 18.94 -0.41 -4.24
CA ALA A 36 17.93 0.65 -4.35
C ALA A 36 16.69 0.25 -3.53
N SER A 37 16.35 1.05 -2.55
CA SER A 37 15.18 0.80 -1.70
C SER A 37 13.91 0.79 -2.55
N ASN A 38 13.01 -0.18 -2.34
CA ASN A 38 11.69 -0.16 -2.93
C ASN A 38 10.85 0.91 -2.22
N LEU A 39 10.64 2.07 -2.87
CA LEU A 39 9.90 3.18 -2.29
C LEU A 39 8.41 2.90 -2.41
N ILE A 40 7.69 2.89 -1.30
CA ILE A 40 6.25 2.59 -1.26
C ILE A 40 5.53 3.68 -0.48
N ILE A 41 4.39 4.14 -1.00
CA ILE A 41 3.34 4.81 -0.23
C ILE A 41 2.18 3.83 -0.17
N TYR A 42 1.63 3.63 1.01
CA TYR A 42 0.52 2.74 1.23
C TYR A 42 -0.73 3.53 1.63
N ASP A 43 -1.72 3.51 0.75
CA ASP A 43 -3.06 4.10 0.93
C ASP A 43 -4.03 3.01 1.37
N ASN A 44 -4.66 3.18 2.53
CA ASN A 44 -5.58 2.17 3.06
C ASN A 44 -6.63 2.75 4.00
N ASP A 45 -7.68 1.98 4.22
CA ASP A 45 -8.72 2.14 5.22
C ASP A 45 -8.39 1.25 6.45
N PHE A 46 -7.43 1.71 7.25
CA PHE A 46 -6.81 1.00 8.37
C PHE A 46 -7.80 0.72 9.52
N PHE A 47 -8.69 -0.22 9.34
CA PHE A 47 -9.71 -0.52 10.33
C PHE A 47 -9.25 -1.54 11.36
N GLY A 48 -9.40 -1.15 12.64
CA GLY A 48 -9.09 -2.02 13.78
C GLY A 48 -7.70 -1.84 14.39
N PRO A 49 -7.49 -2.40 15.57
CA PRO A 49 -6.30 -2.10 16.38
C PRO A 49 -5.05 -2.85 15.96
N GLU A 50 -5.13 -3.81 15.03
CA GLU A 50 -4.01 -4.69 14.71
C GLU A 50 -3.23 -4.34 13.45
N SER A 51 -3.75 -3.51 12.53
CA SER A 51 -3.10 -3.10 11.24
C SER A 51 -1.96 -4.02 10.77
N ALA A 52 -2.24 -5.35 10.78
CA ALA A 52 -1.22 -6.37 10.52
C ALA A 52 -0.76 -6.38 9.05
N ASP A 53 -1.51 -5.74 8.22
CA ASP A 53 -1.26 -5.50 6.79
C ASP A 53 0.01 -4.70 6.53
N ILE A 54 0.43 -3.81 7.44
CA ILE A 54 1.68 -3.05 7.26
C ILE A 54 2.94 -3.88 7.55
N LEU A 55 2.82 -5.04 8.21
CA LEU A 55 3.98 -5.82 8.67
C LEU A 55 4.91 -6.26 7.54
N PRO A 56 4.43 -6.73 6.37
CA PRO A 56 5.32 -7.04 5.26
C PRO A 56 6.12 -5.84 4.76
N LEU A 57 5.57 -4.63 4.86
CA LEU A 57 6.25 -3.40 4.41
C LEU A 57 7.31 -2.94 5.41
N ILE A 58 6.97 -2.93 6.71
CA ILE A 58 7.90 -2.47 7.75
C ILE A 58 8.85 -3.57 8.21
N GLY A 59 8.57 -4.83 7.89
CA GLY A 59 9.38 -6.00 8.18
C GLY A 59 10.51 -6.24 7.18
N ASP A 60 10.39 -5.78 5.95
CA ASP A 60 11.38 -5.96 4.89
C ASP A 60 12.37 -4.78 4.85
N PRO A 61 13.68 -5.02 5.08
CA PRO A 61 14.69 -3.96 5.06
C PRO A 61 14.95 -3.38 3.65
N SER A 62 14.51 -4.03 2.58
CA SER A 62 14.60 -3.52 1.21
C SER A 62 13.48 -2.52 0.88
N VAL A 63 12.44 -2.46 1.71
CA VAL A 63 11.31 -1.54 1.56
C VAL A 63 11.55 -0.28 2.37
N LYS A 64 11.34 0.87 1.73
CA LYS A 64 11.24 2.17 2.39
C LYS A 64 9.83 2.69 2.24
N VAL A 65 9.05 2.62 3.32
CA VAL A 65 7.73 3.24 3.37
C VAL A 65 7.92 4.75 3.50
N LEU A 66 7.45 5.51 2.51
CA LEU A 66 7.50 6.97 2.51
C LEU A 66 6.41 7.57 3.39
N GLY A 67 5.28 6.91 3.51
CA GLY A 67 4.16 7.30 4.35
C GLY A 67 2.96 6.38 4.17
N PHE A 68 2.04 6.48 5.12
CA PHE A 68 0.72 5.89 5.07
C PHE A 68 -0.30 7.00 4.79
N THR A 69 -1.16 6.80 3.80
CA THR A 69 -2.29 7.69 3.53
C THR A 69 -3.58 6.97 3.89
N VAL A 70 -4.48 7.67 4.56
CA VAL A 70 -5.70 7.09 5.11
C VAL A 70 -6.91 7.56 4.31
N VAL A 71 -7.82 6.66 4.00
CA VAL A 71 -9.08 6.92 3.32
C VAL A 71 -10.23 6.32 4.12
N THR A 72 -11.41 6.92 4.13
CA THR A 72 -12.61 6.28 4.67
C THR A 72 -12.97 5.05 3.84
N GLY A 73 -13.20 3.95 4.50
CA GLY A 73 -13.62 2.71 3.88
C GLY A 73 -14.30 1.80 4.90
N ASP A 74 -13.58 0.86 5.49
CA ASP A 74 -14.05 -0.04 6.52
C ASP A 74 -14.49 0.70 7.79
N GLY A 75 -13.84 1.82 8.12
CA GLY A 75 -14.22 2.75 9.17
C GLY A 75 -14.24 4.20 8.67
N TRP A 76 -14.46 5.15 9.58
CA TRP A 76 -14.36 6.57 9.26
C TRP A 76 -12.90 7.06 9.33
N LEU A 77 -12.56 8.04 8.50
CA LEU A 77 -11.20 8.59 8.36
C LEU A 77 -10.48 8.88 9.68
N ASP A 78 -11.17 9.46 10.65
CA ASP A 78 -10.55 9.84 11.93
C ASP A 78 -10.30 8.62 12.82
N GLU A 79 -11.19 7.65 12.82
CA GLU A 79 -11.06 6.36 13.49
C GLU A 79 -9.85 5.59 12.94
N GLU A 80 -9.81 5.36 11.63
CA GLU A 80 -8.75 4.63 10.96
C GLU A 80 -7.39 5.33 11.09
N THR A 81 -7.37 6.68 11.03
CA THR A 81 -6.16 7.46 11.32
C THR A 81 -5.65 7.21 12.74
N ALA A 82 -6.57 7.11 13.71
CA ALA A 82 -6.17 6.83 15.10
C ALA A 82 -5.65 5.39 15.25
N ASP A 83 -6.24 4.43 14.56
CA ASP A 83 -5.82 3.03 14.62
C ASP A 83 -4.43 2.82 14.05
N ILE A 84 -4.14 3.30 12.84
CA ILE A 84 -2.79 3.17 12.27
C ILE A 84 -1.73 3.93 13.07
N LEU A 85 -2.01 5.15 13.55
CA LEU A 85 -1.08 5.88 14.41
C LEU A 85 -0.77 5.09 15.68
N ARG A 86 -1.80 4.49 16.29
CA ARG A 86 -1.62 3.69 17.50
C ARG A 86 -0.85 2.41 17.24
N PHE A 87 -1.09 1.73 16.12
CA PHE A 87 -0.34 0.54 15.76
C PHE A 87 1.14 0.85 15.47
N LEU A 88 1.45 1.97 14.81
CA LEU A 88 2.83 2.43 14.61
C LEU A 88 3.55 2.73 15.93
N GLU A 89 2.85 3.25 16.95
CA GLU A 89 3.43 3.39 18.29
C GLU A 89 3.76 2.02 18.92
N ILE A 90 2.88 1.03 18.76
CA ILE A 90 3.08 -0.34 19.25
C ILE A 90 4.27 -0.99 18.51
N ALA A 91 4.38 -0.77 17.21
CA ALA A 91 5.46 -1.26 16.36
C ALA A 91 6.76 -0.44 16.49
N LYS A 92 6.75 0.68 17.23
CA LYS A 92 7.88 1.62 17.35
C LYS A 92 8.34 2.21 16.01
N ARG A 93 7.39 2.48 15.12
CA ARG A 93 7.63 3.04 13.78
C ARG A 93 6.95 4.39 13.58
N THR A 94 6.99 5.22 14.61
CA THR A 94 6.48 6.61 14.57
C THR A 94 7.31 7.56 13.69
N ASP A 95 8.38 7.06 13.09
CA ASP A 95 9.18 7.71 12.08
C ASP A 95 8.46 7.82 10.73
N ILE A 96 7.47 6.97 10.46
CA ILE A 96 6.72 6.97 9.21
C ILE A 96 5.51 7.91 9.34
N PRO A 97 5.37 8.91 8.46
CA PRO A 97 4.25 9.84 8.51
C PRO A 97 2.93 9.14 8.13
N VAL A 98 1.86 9.54 8.81
CA VAL A 98 0.47 9.17 8.49
C VAL A 98 -0.25 10.44 8.03
N VAL A 99 -0.86 10.42 6.85
CA VAL A 99 -1.52 11.59 6.25
C VAL A 99 -3.00 11.30 6.01
N LYS A 100 -3.86 12.15 6.51
CA LYS A 100 -5.31 12.02 6.32
C LYS A 100 -5.73 12.36 4.90
N GLY A 101 -6.66 11.60 4.36
CA GLY A 101 -7.19 11.77 3.02
C GLY A 101 -8.68 12.08 2.97
N ALA A 102 -9.40 11.40 2.09
CA ALA A 102 -10.80 11.64 1.83
C ALA A 102 -11.70 11.07 2.94
N LEU A 103 -12.62 11.91 3.43
CA LEU A 103 -13.64 11.51 4.39
C LEU A 103 -14.83 10.84 3.70
N PHE A 104 -15.12 11.19 2.45
CA PHE A 104 -16.25 10.67 1.69
C PHE A 104 -15.79 10.24 0.30
N PRO A 105 -16.42 9.21 -0.30
CA PRO A 105 -16.19 8.86 -1.70
C PRO A 105 -16.64 10.00 -2.63
N LEU A 106 -16.22 9.94 -3.90
CA LEU A 106 -16.46 11.03 -4.86
C LEU A 106 -17.94 11.25 -5.14
N VAL A 107 -18.71 10.18 -5.27
CA VAL A 107 -20.13 10.26 -5.65
C VAL A 107 -21.03 9.39 -4.79
N ASN A 108 -20.60 8.18 -4.46
CA ASN A 108 -21.39 7.25 -3.67
C ASN A 108 -21.66 7.81 -2.25
N SER A 109 -22.67 7.30 -1.60
CA SER A 109 -23.07 7.72 -0.26
C SER A 109 -23.93 6.67 0.41
N GLU A 110 -24.04 6.73 1.74
CA GLU A 110 -24.93 5.86 2.50
C GLU A 110 -26.37 5.89 1.97
N ALA A 111 -26.89 7.08 1.64
CA ALA A 111 -28.24 7.25 1.11
C ALA A 111 -28.44 6.56 -0.25
N ARG A 112 -27.45 6.67 -1.16
CA ARG A 112 -27.46 5.98 -2.46
C ARG A 112 -27.38 4.47 -2.28
N THR A 113 -26.52 4.01 -1.40
CA THR A 113 -26.39 2.60 -1.05
C THR A 113 -27.69 2.01 -0.51
N ARG A 114 -28.35 2.70 0.42
CA ARG A 114 -29.67 2.27 0.93
C ARG A 114 -30.74 2.23 -0.16
N ALA A 115 -30.74 3.18 -1.09
CA ALA A 115 -31.65 3.18 -2.23
C ALA A 115 -31.36 1.99 -3.17
N TRP A 116 -30.10 1.71 -3.46
CA TRP A 116 -29.68 0.55 -4.24
C TRP A 116 -30.09 -0.78 -3.58
N GLU A 117 -29.86 -0.91 -2.26
CA GLU A 117 -30.32 -2.08 -1.48
C GLU A 117 -31.84 -2.28 -1.52
N GLY A 118 -32.59 -1.20 -1.60
CA GLY A 118 -34.06 -1.24 -1.72
C GLY A 118 -34.55 -1.74 -3.06
N MET A 119 -33.74 -1.60 -4.11
CA MET A 119 -34.08 -2.01 -5.48
C MET A 119 -33.56 -3.40 -5.85
N TYR A 120 -32.38 -3.75 -5.40
CA TYR A 120 -31.65 -4.91 -5.95
C TYR A 120 -31.36 -5.98 -4.90
N ALA A 121 -30.45 -5.73 -3.94
CA ALA A 121 -30.01 -6.74 -2.98
C ALA A 121 -29.43 -6.09 -1.74
N LYS A 122 -29.39 -6.82 -0.61
CA LYS A 122 -28.72 -6.37 0.61
C LYS A 122 -27.20 -6.57 0.50
N ILE A 123 -26.48 -5.55 0.87
CA ILE A 123 -25.03 -5.57 1.01
C ILE A 123 -24.72 -5.88 2.48
N VAL A 124 -23.97 -6.94 2.71
CA VAL A 124 -23.66 -7.42 4.07
C VAL A 124 -22.64 -6.51 4.74
N TRP A 125 -21.58 -6.15 4.04
CA TRP A 125 -20.54 -5.25 4.52
C TRP A 125 -20.58 -3.93 3.76
N LYS A 126 -20.68 -2.82 4.50
CA LYS A 126 -20.77 -1.45 3.98
C LYS A 126 -19.73 -0.51 4.61
N GLY A 127 -18.74 -1.09 5.30
CA GLY A 127 -17.71 -0.30 5.96
C GLY A 127 -18.30 0.72 6.93
N ALA A 128 -17.83 1.95 6.85
CA ALA A 128 -18.29 3.07 7.67
C ALA A 128 -19.82 3.30 7.66
N TRP A 129 -20.54 2.75 6.69
CA TRP A 129 -22.02 2.87 6.59
C TRP A 129 -22.77 1.66 7.14
N ASN A 130 -22.11 0.72 7.77
CA ASN A 130 -22.80 -0.32 8.51
C ASN A 130 -23.59 0.28 9.66
N ALA A 131 -24.71 -0.38 10.02
CA ALA A 131 -25.46 0.03 11.19
C ALA A 131 -24.57 -0.09 12.43
N ALA A 132 -24.59 0.93 13.28
CA ALA A 132 -23.90 0.88 14.56
C ALA A 132 -24.32 -0.37 15.35
N GLY A 133 -23.38 -1.08 15.94
CA GLY A 133 -23.67 -2.17 16.84
C GLY A 133 -24.45 -1.72 18.08
N PRO A 134 -24.97 -2.65 18.91
CA PRO A 134 -25.81 -2.33 20.04
C PRO A 134 -25.17 -1.37 21.06
N ASP A 135 -23.88 -1.30 21.10
CA ASP A 135 -23.04 -0.47 21.98
C ASP A 135 -22.48 0.78 21.30
N ASN A 136 -22.82 1.01 20.04
CA ASN A 136 -22.31 2.13 19.22
C ASN A 136 -20.77 2.22 19.13
N THR A 137 -20.08 1.11 19.42
CA THR A 137 -18.61 1.02 19.43
C THR A 137 -18.05 0.65 18.06
N PHE A 138 -18.91 0.22 17.13
CA PHE A 138 -18.57 -0.15 15.78
C PHE A 138 -19.35 0.76 14.83
N HIS A 139 -18.64 1.49 13.97
CA HIS A 139 -19.20 2.38 12.96
C HIS A 139 -20.14 3.46 13.55
N PRO A 140 -19.59 4.48 14.22
CA PRO A 140 -20.40 5.60 14.67
C PRO A 140 -21.09 6.27 13.47
N THR A 141 -22.31 6.75 13.68
CA THR A 141 -23.02 7.52 12.64
C THR A 141 -22.41 8.90 12.40
N ASP A 142 -21.65 9.42 13.37
CA ASP A 142 -20.88 10.67 13.25
C ASP A 142 -19.52 10.36 12.65
N PRO A 143 -19.22 10.84 11.44
CA PRO A 143 -17.95 10.56 10.77
C PRO A 143 -16.70 11.19 11.46
N TYR A 144 -16.92 12.06 12.42
CA TYR A 144 -15.86 12.72 13.19
C TYR A 144 -15.66 12.10 14.58
N LEU A 145 -16.48 11.14 14.96
CA LEU A 145 -16.35 10.46 16.24
C LEU A 145 -15.31 9.35 16.14
N ILE A 146 -14.28 9.43 17.01
CA ILE A 146 -13.30 8.36 17.19
C ILE A 146 -13.78 7.47 18.34
N PRO A 147 -14.17 6.21 18.07
CA PRO A 147 -14.58 5.29 19.12
C PRO A 147 -13.40 4.96 20.08
N PRO A 148 -13.68 4.55 21.32
CA PRO A 148 -12.64 4.07 22.21
C PRO A 148 -11.94 2.82 21.66
N SER A 149 -10.65 2.93 21.37
CA SER A 149 -9.85 1.78 20.93
C SER A 149 -9.45 0.89 22.11
N PRO A 150 -9.50 -0.46 22.00
CA PRO A 150 -9.09 -1.37 23.05
C PRO A 150 -7.59 -1.35 23.35
N VAL A 151 -6.79 -0.74 22.47
CA VAL A 151 -5.34 -0.51 22.67
C VAL A 151 -5.02 0.92 23.11
N GLY A 152 -6.06 1.72 23.37
CA GLY A 152 -5.98 3.12 23.77
C GLY A 152 -5.71 4.08 22.62
N PRO A 153 -5.94 5.39 22.84
CA PRO A 153 -5.75 6.40 21.81
C PRO A 153 -4.27 6.58 21.46
N PRO A 154 -3.95 7.02 20.21
CA PRO A 154 -2.60 7.39 19.84
C PRO A 154 -2.15 8.67 20.57
N LYS A 155 -0.83 8.80 20.78
CA LYS A 155 -0.17 10.01 21.27
C LYS A 155 0.42 10.82 20.13
N THR A 156 0.79 10.15 19.05
CA THR A 156 1.25 10.75 17.80
C THR A 156 0.07 11.36 17.04
N LYS A 157 0.39 12.27 16.14
CA LYS A 157 -0.61 12.98 15.34
C LYS A 157 -0.35 12.76 13.85
N PRO A 158 -1.38 12.83 13.00
CA PRO A 158 -1.17 12.79 11.57
C PRO A 158 -0.28 13.95 11.11
N ALA A 159 0.47 13.74 10.04
CA ALA A 159 1.22 14.78 9.37
C ALA A 159 0.25 15.82 8.74
N PRO A 160 0.68 17.08 8.59
CA PRO A 160 -0.14 18.11 7.97
C PRO A 160 -0.32 17.86 6.46
N GLY A 161 -1.36 18.47 5.86
CA GLY A 161 -1.69 18.34 4.46
C GLY A 161 -2.74 17.26 4.20
N THR A 162 -2.97 16.93 2.95
CA THR A 162 -3.90 15.91 2.49
C THR A 162 -3.17 14.74 1.83
N ALA A 163 -3.77 13.55 1.84
CA ALA A 163 -3.21 12.38 1.17
C ALA A 163 -2.90 12.64 -0.31
N ALA A 164 -3.80 13.30 -1.04
CA ALA A 164 -3.60 13.59 -2.45
C ALA A 164 -2.39 14.51 -2.70
N GLU A 165 -2.21 15.56 -1.90
CA GLU A 165 -1.03 16.44 -1.97
C GLU A 165 0.26 15.68 -1.64
N PHE A 166 0.24 14.85 -0.59
CA PHE A 166 1.38 14.03 -0.21
C PHE A 166 1.78 13.04 -1.32
N LEU A 167 0.81 12.33 -1.91
CA LEU A 167 1.01 11.41 -3.02
C LEU A 167 1.69 12.11 -4.21
N ILE A 168 1.17 13.29 -4.61
CA ILE A 168 1.70 14.09 -5.69
C ILE A 168 3.14 14.54 -5.38
N GLU A 169 3.37 15.09 -4.20
CA GLU A 169 4.70 15.54 -3.79
C GLU A 169 5.74 14.41 -3.88
N GLN A 170 5.41 13.22 -3.37
CA GLN A 170 6.37 12.12 -3.34
C GLN A 170 6.71 11.58 -4.74
N VAL A 171 5.76 11.50 -5.68
CA VAL A 171 6.10 11.06 -7.03
C VAL A 171 6.90 12.11 -7.81
N HIS A 172 6.74 13.39 -7.51
CA HIS A 172 7.60 14.44 -8.05
C HIS A 172 9.01 14.46 -7.45
N LEU A 173 9.15 14.15 -6.16
CA LEU A 173 10.45 14.00 -5.50
C LEU A 173 11.22 12.76 -5.97
N HIS A 174 10.51 11.71 -6.34
CA HIS A 174 11.06 10.40 -6.71
C HIS A 174 10.43 9.87 -8.01
N PRO A 175 10.57 10.57 -9.16
CA PRO A 175 9.89 10.22 -10.39
C PRO A 175 10.25 8.80 -10.84
N HIS A 176 9.22 8.03 -11.19
CA HIS A 176 9.28 6.63 -11.63
C HIS A 176 9.90 5.64 -10.61
N GLN A 177 9.95 6.02 -9.32
CA GLN A 177 10.51 5.17 -8.28
C GLN A 177 9.48 4.74 -7.24
N VAL A 178 8.40 5.49 -7.05
CA VAL A 178 7.40 5.25 -6.02
C VAL A 178 6.35 4.26 -6.50
N THR A 179 6.22 3.14 -5.82
CA THR A 179 5.05 2.28 -5.93
C THR A 179 3.92 2.88 -5.10
N ILE A 180 2.80 3.16 -5.75
CA ILE A 180 1.54 3.47 -5.08
C ILE A 180 0.87 2.14 -4.78
N LEU A 181 0.70 1.84 -3.51
CA LEU A 181 0.03 0.66 -3.00
C LEU A 181 -1.29 1.11 -2.38
N ALA A 182 -2.41 0.57 -2.83
CA ALA A 182 -3.73 0.91 -2.33
C ALA A 182 -4.49 -0.36 -1.95
N ALA A 183 -4.97 -0.44 -0.71
CA ALA A 183 -5.80 -1.56 -0.26
C ALA A 183 -7.16 -1.12 0.32
N GLY A 184 -7.43 0.18 0.34
CA GLY A 184 -8.74 0.79 0.59
C GLY A 184 -9.41 1.31 -0.67
N PRO A 185 -10.56 2.00 -0.54
CA PRO A 185 -11.19 2.70 -1.64
C PRO A 185 -10.26 3.70 -2.32
N LEU A 186 -10.29 3.77 -3.65
CA LEU A 186 -9.28 4.49 -4.45
C LEU A 186 -9.45 6.02 -4.47
N THR A 187 -10.25 6.58 -3.57
CA THR A 187 -10.62 8.01 -3.53
C THR A 187 -9.42 8.94 -3.48
N ASN A 188 -8.44 8.67 -2.61
CA ASN A 188 -7.23 9.50 -2.49
C ASN A 188 -6.41 9.50 -3.77
N ILE A 189 -6.28 8.35 -4.41
CA ILE A 189 -5.53 8.17 -5.65
C ILE A 189 -6.22 8.91 -6.81
N ALA A 190 -7.56 8.80 -6.89
CA ALA A 190 -8.35 9.52 -7.88
C ALA A 190 -8.23 11.04 -7.71
N LEU A 191 -8.27 11.53 -6.48
CA LEU A 191 -8.05 12.96 -6.18
C LEU A 191 -6.65 13.41 -6.61
N ALA A 192 -5.61 12.61 -6.35
CA ALA A 192 -4.25 12.93 -6.79
C ALA A 192 -4.18 13.01 -8.33
N ILE A 193 -4.79 12.09 -9.06
CA ILE A 193 -4.86 12.10 -10.53
C ILE A 193 -5.58 13.34 -11.06
N ARG A 194 -6.68 13.76 -10.41
CA ARG A 194 -7.45 14.92 -10.83
C ARG A 194 -6.75 16.24 -10.52
N LEU A 195 -5.99 16.32 -9.43
CA LEU A 195 -5.20 17.48 -9.06
C LEU A 195 -3.92 17.62 -9.90
N ASP A 196 -3.27 16.49 -10.21
CA ASP A 196 -2.08 16.44 -11.06
C ASP A 196 -2.20 15.36 -12.13
N PRO A 197 -2.50 15.71 -13.39
CA PRO A 197 -2.59 14.74 -14.48
C PRO A 197 -1.29 13.96 -14.77
N ALA A 198 -0.13 14.42 -14.27
CA ALA A 198 1.14 13.73 -14.41
C ALA A 198 1.37 12.66 -13.33
N PHE A 199 0.62 12.69 -12.23
CA PHE A 199 0.80 11.84 -11.05
C PHE A 199 0.97 10.35 -11.42
N ALA A 200 0.01 9.78 -12.12
CA ALA A 200 0.03 8.36 -12.47
C ALA A 200 1.23 7.96 -13.34
N SER A 201 1.60 8.82 -14.30
CA SER A 201 2.76 8.58 -15.18
C SER A 201 4.11 8.77 -14.49
N LEU A 202 4.17 9.58 -13.43
CA LEU A 202 5.36 9.78 -12.61
C LEU A 202 5.58 8.69 -11.56
N ALA A 203 4.53 7.96 -11.19
CA ALA A 203 4.67 6.80 -10.32
C ALA A 203 5.40 5.64 -11.03
N LYS A 204 6.05 4.75 -10.27
CA LYS A 204 6.64 3.52 -10.79
C LYS A 204 5.55 2.54 -11.26
N GLN A 205 4.52 2.36 -10.44
CA GLN A 205 3.38 1.48 -10.68
C GLN A 205 2.28 1.73 -9.65
N LEU A 206 1.10 1.22 -9.96
CA LEU A 206 0.01 1.01 -9.01
C LEU A 206 -0.10 -0.49 -8.70
N ILE A 207 -0.21 -0.84 -7.42
CA ILE A 207 -0.66 -2.15 -6.93
C ILE A 207 -1.89 -1.88 -6.08
N PHE A 208 -3.00 -2.56 -6.33
CA PHE A 208 -4.19 -2.37 -5.53
C PHE A 208 -4.87 -3.69 -5.14
N MET A 209 -5.45 -3.71 -3.94
CA MET A 209 -6.33 -4.75 -3.47
C MET A 209 -7.73 -4.47 -4.02
N GLY A 210 -8.23 -5.36 -4.84
CA GLY A 210 -9.55 -5.22 -5.46
C GLY A 210 -9.61 -5.75 -6.89
N GLY A 211 -10.80 -5.57 -7.50
CA GLY A 211 -11.04 -6.04 -8.85
C GLY A 211 -11.30 -7.55 -8.88
N PHE A 212 -12.28 -8.04 -8.13
CA PHE A 212 -12.64 -9.46 -8.14
C PHE A 212 -13.20 -9.88 -9.50
N VAL A 213 -12.54 -10.87 -10.08
CA VAL A 213 -12.96 -11.48 -11.35
C VAL A 213 -13.56 -12.88 -11.15
N ASP A 214 -13.68 -13.34 -9.93
CA ASP A 214 -14.28 -14.60 -9.54
C ASP A 214 -15.39 -14.42 -8.48
N THR A 215 -16.14 -15.50 -8.21
CA THR A 215 -17.32 -15.46 -7.34
C THR A 215 -17.08 -15.98 -5.91
N ASN A 216 -15.84 -16.20 -5.52
CA ASN A 216 -15.54 -16.75 -4.18
C ASN A 216 -15.90 -15.79 -3.04
N LEU A 217 -16.03 -14.51 -3.33
CA LEU A 217 -16.34 -13.48 -2.33
C LEU A 217 -17.63 -13.76 -1.57
N GLN A 218 -18.67 -14.26 -2.24
CA GLN A 218 -19.92 -14.62 -1.58
C GLN A 218 -19.73 -15.65 -0.47
N GLN A 219 -18.85 -16.65 -0.69
CA GLN A 219 -18.59 -17.71 0.29
C GLN A 219 -17.87 -17.15 1.53
N VAL A 220 -17.07 -16.13 1.36
CA VAL A 220 -16.27 -15.53 2.43
C VAL A 220 -17.06 -14.49 3.21
N THR A 221 -17.76 -13.59 2.53
CA THR A 221 -18.43 -12.44 3.14
C THR A 221 -19.92 -12.65 3.38
N GLY A 222 -20.53 -13.67 2.75
CA GLY A 222 -21.98 -13.84 2.75
C GLY A 222 -22.75 -12.78 1.95
N SER A 223 -22.05 -11.90 1.22
CA SER A 223 -22.66 -10.85 0.42
C SER A 223 -23.43 -11.41 -0.77
N ALA A 224 -24.62 -10.86 -1.02
CA ALA A 224 -25.39 -11.18 -2.21
C ALA A 224 -24.78 -10.57 -3.48
N ASN A 225 -24.00 -9.52 -3.35
CA ASN A 225 -23.31 -8.87 -4.46
C ASN A 225 -21.88 -9.44 -4.62
N PHE A 226 -21.80 -10.62 -5.16
CA PHE A 226 -20.60 -11.43 -5.25
C PHE A 226 -19.66 -11.06 -6.40
N ALA A 227 -20.06 -10.19 -7.30
CA ALA A 227 -19.21 -9.71 -8.41
C ALA A 227 -18.46 -8.42 -8.09
N THR A 228 -18.60 -7.91 -6.87
CA THR A 228 -18.09 -6.61 -6.46
C THR A 228 -17.26 -6.76 -5.20
N ASP A 229 -16.08 -6.22 -5.16
CA ASP A 229 -15.33 -6.07 -3.92
C ASP A 229 -15.68 -4.74 -3.23
N PHE A 230 -15.41 -4.68 -1.92
CA PHE A 230 -15.78 -3.54 -1.11
C PHE A 230 -15.05 -2.25 -1.55
N ASN A 231 -13.76 -2.30 -1.80
CA ASN A 231 -12.96 -1.12 -2.14
C ASN A 231 -13.43 -0.45 -3.44
N ILE A 232 -13.70 -1.25 -4.48
CA ILE A 232 -14.23 -0.75 -5.75
C ILE A 232 -15.66 -0.25 -5.59
N TRP A 233 -16.50 -1.03 -4.88
CA TRP A 233 -17.91 -0.68 -4.69
C TRP A 233 -18.11 0.58 -3.83
N PHE A 234 -17.23 0.83 -2.85
CA PHE A 234 -17.35 2.00 -1.98
C PHE A 234 -17.18 3.30 -2.76
N ASP A 235 -16.28 3.36 -3.74
CA ASP A 235 -16.08 4.50 -4.65
C ASP A 235 -15.79 4.06 -6.10
N PRO A 236 -16.82 3.63 -6.85
CA PRO A 236 -16.64 3.19 -8.23
C PRO A 236 -16.10 4.27 -9.15
N GLU A 237 -16.50 5.52 -8.95
CA GLU A 237 -16.04 6.65 -9.75
C GLU A 237 -14.54 6.93 -9.53
N ALA A 238 -14.05 6.72 -8.32
CA ALA A 238 -12.61 6.78 -8.07
C ALA A 238 -11.88 5.62 -8.75
N ALA A 239 -12.45 4.42 -8.73
CA ALA A 239 -11.87 3.26 -9.39
C ALA A 239 -11.78 3.46 -10.92
N ASP A 240 -12.82 3.97 -11.56
CA ASP A 240 -12.81 4.31 -13.00
C ASP A 240 -11.70 5.33 -13.32
N ILE A 241 -11.60 6.42 -12.56
CA ILE A 241 -10.54 7.42 -12.73
C ILE A 241 -9.15 6.77 -12.63
N VAL A 242 -8.97 5.88 -11.67
CA VAL A 242 -7.67 5.23 -11.41
C VAL A 242 -7.34 4.20 -12.50
N LEU A 243 -8.28 3.35 -12.89
CA LEU A 243 -8.08 2.30 -13.88
C LEU A 243 -7.87 2.82 -15.30
N THR A 244 -8.34 4.04 -15.60
CA THR A 244 -8.15 4.70 -16.90
C THR A 244 -6.92 5.63 -16.96
N ALA A 245 -6.26 5.89 -15.83
CA ALA A 245 -5.10 6.77 -15.75
C ALA A 245 -3.83 6.16 -16.39
N PRO A 246 -2.85 7.00 -16.81
CA PRO A 246 -1.69 6.56 -17.60
C PRO A 246 -0.57 5.95 -16.74
N TRP A 247 -0.86 4.94 -15.95
CA TRP A 247 0.14 4.19 -15.19
C TRP A 247 1.10 3.43 -16.10
N ALA A 248 2.36 3.31 -15.69
CA ALA A 248 3.33 2.44 -16.37
C ALA A 248 2.98 0.95 -16.20
N LYS A 249 2.44 0.59 -15.04
CA LYS A 249 1.95 -0.75 -14.72
C LYS A 249 0.85 -0.66 -13.66
N ILE A 250 -0.19 -1.48 -13.82
CA ILE A 250 -1.24 -1.68 -12.82
C ILE A 250 -1.25 -3.16 -12.44
N THR A 251 -1.29 -3.47 -11.16
CA THR A 251 -1.44 -4.84 -10.63
C THR A 251 -2.64 -4.90 -9.70
N SER A 252 -3.57 -5.81 -9.98
CA SER A 252 -4.73 -6.12 -9.13
C SER A 252 -4.45 -7.37 -8.30
N VAL A 253 -4.65 -7.26 -6.99
CA VAL A 253 -4.59 -8.37 -6.03
C VAL A 253 -6.00 -8.57 -5.49
N GLY A 254 -6.88 -9.11 -6.34
CA GLY A 254 -8.28 -9.33 -6.03
C GLY A 254 -8.54 -10.75 -5.52
N GLY A 255 -9.07 -11.62 -6.38
CA GLY A 255 -9.53 -12.98 -6.01
C GLY A 255 -8.51 -13.83 -5.26
N VAL A 256 -7.21 -13.71 -5.58
CA VAL A 256 -6.15 -14.47 -4.90
C VAL A 256 -6.06 -14.17 -3.40
N SER A 257 -6.39 -12.96 -2.99
CA SER A 257 -6.34 -12.56 -1.58
C SER A 257 -7.40 -13.26 -0.71
N ASN A 258 -8.47 -13.78 -1.31
CA ASN A 258 -9.46 -14.58 -0.62
C ASN A 258 -8.98 -16.01 -0.26
N ALA A 259 -7.90 -16.48 -0.86
CA ALA A 259 -7.48 -17.88 -0.72
C ALA A 259 -6.79 -18.19 0.62
N VAL A 260 -6.31 -17.19 1.33
CA VAL A 260 -5.57 -17.38 2.57
C VAL A 260 -6.30 -16.69 3.72
N VAL A 261 -6.76 -17.48 4.68
CA VAL A 261 -7.53 -17.01 5.83
C VAL A 261 -6.65 -17.01 7.08
N TYR A 262 -6.83 -16.04 7.96
CA TYR A 262 -6.23 -16.07 9.29
C TYR A 262 -6.80 -17.24 10.11
N THR A 263 -5.92 -18.11 10.60
CA THR A 263 -6.32 -19.28 11.35
C THR A 263 -5.73 -19.29 12.78
N PRO A 264 -6.32 -20.04 13.73
CA PRO A 264 -5.73 -20.21 15.06
C PRO A 264 -4.30 -20.74 15.01
N GLU A 265 -3.96 -21.60 14.04
CA GLU A 265 -2.60 -22.14 13.85
C GLU A 265 -1.63 -21.04 13.42
N LEU A 266 -2.05 -20.14 12.52
CA LEU A 266 -1.26 -18.97 12.15
C LEU A 266 -1.04 -18.07 13.35
N GLY A 267 -2.11 -17.80 14.13
CA GLY A 267 -2.03 -17.05 15.38
C GLY A 267 -1.05 -17.66 16.37
N ALA A 268 -1.07 -18.99 16.57
CA ALA A 268 -0.13 -19.70 17.42
C ALA A 268 1.33 -19.58 16.94
N ARG A 269 1.57 -19.62 15.63
CA ARG A 269 2.89 -19.38 15.05
C ARG A 269 3.38 -17.95 15.35
N ILE A 270 2.53 -16.96 15.17
CA ILE A 270 2.84 -15.54 15.46
C ILE A 270 3.13 -15.37 16.96
N ALA A 271 2.32 -15.97 17.84
CA ALA A 271 2.46 -15.91 19.29
C ALA A 271 3.72 -16.58 19.85
N ALA A 272 4.42 -17.41 19.06
CA ALA A 272 5.63 -18.10 19.48
C ALA A 272 6.73 -17.13 19.96
N LYS A 273 6.69 -15.88 19.50
CA LYS A 273 7.50 -14.78 20.06
C LYS A 273 6.58 -13.70 20.62
N ALA A 274 6.57 -13.52 21.91
CA ALA A 274 5.76 -12.51 22.58
C ALA A 274 6.40 -11.12 22.44
N THR A 275 5.79 -10.26 21.64
CA THR A 275 6.10 -8.83 21.50
C THR A 275 4.81 -8.03 21.61
N PRO A 276 4.84 -6.71 21.84
CA PRO A 276 3.62 -5.90 21.79
C PRO A 276 2.86 -6.04 20.46
N VAL A 277 3.56 -6.15 19.33
CA VAL A 277 2.97 -6.36 18.01
C VAL A 277 2.26 -7.71 17.93
N THR A 278 2.97 -8.82 18.22
CA THR A 278 2.38 -10.15 18.13
C THR A 278 1.19 -10.34 19.09
N GLN A 279 1.26 -9.74 20.27
CA GLN A 279 0.16 -9.77 21.24
C GLN A 279 -1.07 -9.02 20.71
N THR A 280 -0.88 -7.88 20.06
CA THR A 280 -1.97 -7.10 19.46
C THR A 280 -2.57 -7.86 18.27
N VAL A 281 -1.75 -8.31 17.34
CA VAL A 281 -2.18 -9.07 16.15
C VAL A 281 -2.99 -10.30 16.58
N VAL A 282 -2.43 -11.17 17.44
CA VAL A 282 -3.10 -12.41 17.83
C VAL A 282 -4.40 -12.17 18.60
N LYS A 283 -4.46 -11.07 19.36
CA LYS A 283 -5.65 -10.75 20.16
C LYS A 283 -6.82 -10.23 19.34
N TYR A 284 -6.53 -9.49 18.28
CA TYR A 284 -7.56 -8.74 17.57
C TYR A 284 -7.81 -9.22 16.12
N SER A 285 -6.88 -9.98 15.51
CA SER A 285 -7.13 -10.57 14.19
C SER A 285 -8.33 -11.51 14.22
N GLN A 286 -9.13 -11.40 13.17
CA GLN A 286 -10.33 -12.19 12.97
C GLN A 286 -10.07 -13.31 11.95
N ALA A 287 -10.92 -14.33 11.94
CA ALA A 287 -10.86 -15.43 10.95
C ALA A 287 -11.38 -14.96 9.58
N LEU A 288 -10.72 -13.97 9.01
CA LEU A 288 -10.99 -13.38 7.71
C LEU A 288 -9.83 -13.67 6.74
N PRO A 289 -10.04 -13.54 5.44
CA PRO A 289 -8.96 -13.59 4.47
C PRO A 289 -7.92 -12.49 4.73
N LEU A 290 -6.69 -12.78 4.39
CA LEU A 290 -5.56 -11.88 4.55
C LEU A 290 -5.42 -10.97 3.30
N TRP A 291 -6.47 -10.23 2.99
CA TRP A 291 -6.58 -9.42 1.78
C TRP A 291 -5.40 -8.46 1.60
N ASP A 292 -5.24 -7.58 2.56
CA ASP A 292 -4.26 -6.51 2.53
C ASP A 292 -2.86 -7.02 2.82
N GLN A 293 -2.73 -7.99 3.73
CA GLN A 293 -1.46 -8.63 4.06
C GLN A 293 -0.81 -9.30 2.84
N ILE A 294 -1.61 -9.93 1.97
CA ILE A 294 -1.12 -10.51 0.72
C ILE A 294 -0.72 -9.40 -0.25
N THR A 295 -1.52 -8.35 -0.34
CA THR A 295 -1.27 -7.23 -1.27
C THR A 295 0.01 -6.49 -0.89
N THR A 296 0.23 -6.22 0.40
CA THR A 296 1.45 -5.59 0.91
C THR A 296 2.67 -6.50 0.77
N ALA A 297 2.52 -7.81 0.99
CA ALA A 297 3.61 -8.77 0.77
C ALA A 297 4.04 -8.84 -0.70
N ILE A 298 3.10 -8.81 -1.65
CA ILE A 298 3.41 -8.75 -3.09
C ILE A 298 4.10 -7.43 -3.46
N ALA A 299 3.72 -6.32 -2.82
CA ALA A 299 4.37 -5.04 -3.05
C ALA A 299 5.81 -5.01 -2.51
N ALA A 300 6.07 -5.66 -1.37
CA ALA A 300 7.39 -5.82 -0.80
C ALA A 300 8.25 -6.78 -1.63
N ASP A 301 7.71 -7.95 -1.97
CA ASP A 301 8.38 -8.98 -2.77
C ASP A 301 7.48 -9.52 -3.90
N PRO A 302 7.56 -8.95 -5.11
CA PRO A 302 6.79 -9.42 -6.26
C PRO A 302 7.07 -10.87 -6.68
N SER A 303 8.17 -11.48 -6.23
CA SER A 303 8.49 -12.87 -6.54
C SER A 303 7.59 -13.88 -5.81
N LEU A 304 6.74 -13.42 -4.89
CA LEU A 304 5.67 -14.22 -4.31
C LEU A 304 4.60 -14.62 -5.35
N VAL A 305 4.43 -13.84 -6.42
CA VAL A 305 3.47 -14.13 -7.48
C VAL A 305 3.92 -15.32 -8.30
N THR A 306 3.12 -16.37 -8.34
CA THR A 306 3.38 -17.61 -9.12
C THR A 306 2.46 -17.75 -10.32
N GLY A 307 1.42 -16.93 -10.43
CA GLY A 307 0.51 -16.88 -11.57
C GLY A 307 -0.14 -15.52 -11.72
N GLU A 308 -0.21 -15.01 -12.95
CA GLU A 308 -0.93 -13.80 -13.31
C GLU A 308 -1.56 -13.93 -14.70
N ILE A 309 -2.62 -13.17 -14.94
CA ILE A 309 -3.17 -12.93 -16.26
C ILE A 309 -3.14 -11.43 -16.56
N GLN A 310 -3.23 -11.05 -17.82
CA GLN A 310 -3.37 -9.68 -18.24
C GLN A 310 -4.69 -9.49 -18.97
N ALA A 311 -5.46 -8.50 -18.53
CA ALA A 311 -6.71 -8.13 -19.15
C ALA A 311 -6.93 -6.63 -19.04
N TYR A 312 -7.72 -6.05 -19.92
CA TYR A 312 -8.23 -4.70 -19.72
C TYR A 312 -9.26 -4.74 -18.60
N MET A 313 -9.27 -3.73 -17.76
CA MET A 313 -10.15 -3.68 -16.59
C MET A 313 -10.75 -2.28 -16.46
N ASP A 314 -12.03 -2.26 -16.11
CA ASP A 314 -12.76 -1.07 -15.74
C ASP A 314 -13.89 -1.41 -14.79
N VAL A 315 -14.62 -0.41 -14.31
CA VAL A 315 -15.71 -0.56 -13.34
C VAL A 315 -16.99 0.09 -13.85
N ASP A 316 -18.14 -0.51 -13.52
CA ASP A 316 -19.44 0.06 -13.85
C ASP A 316 -19.78 1.20 -12.90
N THR A 317 -19.93 2.41 -13.45
CA THR A 317 -20.32 3.63 -12.72
C THR A 317 -21.78 4.02 -12.93
N ASP A 318 -22.53 3.29 -13.75
CA ASP A 318 -23.95 3.49 -13.92
C ASP A 318 -24.71 3.02 -12.66
N HIS A 319 -25.54 3.89 -12.09
CA HIS A 319 -26.29 3.61 -10.86
C HIS A 319 -27.42 2.58 -11.04
N GLY A 320 -27.11 1.50 -11.77
CA GLY A 320 -27.93 0.33 -12.00
C GLY A 320 -27.56 -0.84 -11.09
N MET A 321 -28.00 -2.03 -11.50
CA MET A 321 -27.74 -3.28 -10.77
C MET A 321 -26.24 -3.60 -10.65
N TYR A 322 -25.45 -3.18 -11.63
CA TYR A 322 -24.02 -3.49 -11.72
C TYR A 322 -23.11 -2.39 -11.20
N TYR A 323 -23.66 -1.36 -10.54
CA TYR A 323 -22.88 -0.28 -9.96
C TYR A 323 -21.74 -0.82 -9.07
N GLY A 324 -20.50 -0.45 -9.40
CA GLY A 324 -19.30 -0.92 -8.71
C GLY A 324 -18.81 -2.30 -9.11
N VAL A 325 -19.42 -2.93 -10.11
CA VAL A 325 -18.96 -4.23 -10.63
C VAL A 325 -17.74 -4.03 -11.54
N THR A 326 -16.71 -4.82 -11.31
CA THR A 326 -15.51 -4.84 -12.15
C THR A 326 -15.75 -5.62 -13.42
N HIS A 327 -15.39 -5.03 -14.56
CA HIS A 327 -15.41 -5.67 -15.88
C HIS A 327 -13.99 -5.92 -16.37
N VAL A 328 -13.77 -7.07 -17.00
CA VAL A 328 -12.48 -7.43 -17.60
C VAL A 328 -12.66 -7.96 -19.04
N TRP A 329 -11.72 -7.59 -19.90
CA TRP A 329 -11.74 -7.98 -21.32
C TRP A 329 -10.37 -8.45 -21.77
N PRO A 330 -10.29 -9.54 -22.56
CA PRO A 330 -9.08 -9.87 -23.31
C PRO A 330 -8.86 -8.85 -24.45
N ASP A 331 -7.66 -8.80 -24.99
CA ASP A 331 -7.27 -7.86 -26.07
C ASP A 331 -8.26 -7.82 -27.25
N ALA A 332 -8.80 -8.99 -27.60
CA ALA A 332 -9.68 -9.12 -28.79
C ALA A 332 -11.06 -8.45 -28.63
N THR A 333 -11.49 -8.17 -27.41
CA THR A 333 -12.85 -7.67 -27.13
C THR A 333 -12.87 -6.43 -26.23
N ALA A 334 -11.70 -5.87 -25.94
CA ALA A 334 -11.61 -4.64 -25.16
C ALA A 334 -12.34 -3.49 -25.86
N PRO A 335 -13.14 -2.69 -25.15
CA PRO A 335 -13.93 -1.62 -25.76
C PRO A 335 -13.09 -0.42 -26.19
N HIS A 336 -11.87 -0.26 -25.65
CA HIS A 336 -10.94 0.85 -25.95
C HIS A 336 -11.54 2.25 -25.66
N LEU A 337 -12.22 2.37 -24.51
CA LEU A 337 -12.82 3.62 -24.04
C LEU A 337 -11.91 4.36 -23.03
N GLY A 338 -10.70 3.88 -22.81
CA GLY A 338 -9.73 4.46 -21.89
C GLY A 338 -9.17 3.47 -20.87
N GLU A 339 -9.85 2.32 -20.71
CA GLU A 339 -9.44 1.25 -19.81
C GLU A 339 -7.99 0.81 -20.08
N ARG A 340 -7.28 0.41 -19.03
CA ARG A 340 -5.88 -0.02 -19.10
C ARG A 340 -5.75 -1.52 -18.92
N LYS A 341 -4.65 -2.05 -19.44
CA LYS A 341 -4.26 -3.45 -19.19
C LYS A 341 -3.74 -3.58 -17.77
N VAL A 342 -4.34 -4.47 -17.03
CA VAL A 342 -4.04 -4.77 -15.62
C VAL A 342 -3.44 -6.15 -15.51
N HIS A 343 -2.39 -6.30 -14.71
CA HIS A 343 -1.83 -7.58 -14.27
C HIS A 343 -2.67 -8.08 -13.10
N ILE A 344 -3.45 -9.10 -13.30
CA ILE A 344 -4.34 -9.69 -12.30
C ILE A 344 -3.65 -10.91 -11.72
N VAL A 345 -3.31 -10.84 -10.44
CA VAL A 345 -2.65 -11.94 -9.73
C VAL A 345 -3.66 -13.07 -9.50
N THR A 346 -3.30 -14.28 -9.91
CA THR A 346 -4.15 -15.47 -9.82
C THR A 346 -3.60 -16.55 -8.89
N ALA A 347 -2.30 -16.50 -8.56
CA ALA A 347 -1.66 -17.43 -7.64
C ALA A 347 -0.43 -16.83 -6.98
N ILE A 348 -0.17 -17.25 -5.73
CA ILE A 348 1.03 -16.88 -4.95
C ILE A 348 1.65 -18.13 -4.33
N ASP A 349 2.92 -18.02 -3.91
CA ASP A 349 3.54 -19.00 -3.00
C ASP A 349 3.00 -18.79 -1.58
N THR A 350 1.86 -19.39 -1.28
CA THR A 350 1.16 -19.27 0.00
C THR A 350 2.02 -19.71 1.18
N LYS A 351 2.83 -20.77 1.01
CA LYS A 351 3.67 -21.25 2.11
C LYS A 351 4.73 -20.20 2.46
N ARG A 352 5.41 -19.68 1.47
CA ARG A 352 6.44 -18.65 1.63
C ARG A 352 5.83 -17.38 2.21
N PHE A 353 4.69 -16.93 1.70
CA PHE A 353 3.95 -15.79 2.25
C PHE A 353 3.68 -15.94 3.75
N LEU A 354 3.12 -17.08 4.17
CA LEU A 354 2.82 -17.33 5.59
C LEU A 354 4.06 -17.39 6.47
N ASP A 355 5.18 -17.94 5.96
CA ASP A 355 6.44 -18.00 6.69
C ASP A 355 7.05 -16.60 6.86
N GLU A 356 7.00 -15.77 5.82
CA GLU A 356 7.47 -14.39 5.84
C GLU A 356 6.58 -13.51 6.72
N PHE A 357 5.28 -13.62 6.62
CA PHE A 357 4.33 -12.87 7.45
C PHE A 357 4.53 -13.14 8.95
N VAL A 358 4.72 -14.40 9.35
CA VAL A 358 5.06 -14.75 10.73
C VAL A 358 6.38 -14.12 11.17
N ARG A 359 7.41 -14.18 10.32
CA ARG A 359 8.71 -13.54 10.59
C ARG A 359 8.53 -12.04 10.81
N ASP A 360 7.80 -11.36 9.94
CA ASP A 360 7.64 -9.91 9.98
C ASP A 360 6.80 -9.47 11.19
N ALA A 361 5.79 -10.24 11.56
CA ALA A 361 5.03 -10.00 12.80
C ALA A 361 5.89 -10.14 14.06
N GLN A 362 6.80 -11.12 14.09
CA GLN A 362 7.68 -11.39 15.23
C GLN A 362 8.87 -10.43 15.34
N PHE A 363 9.30 -9.87 14.22
CA PHE A 363 10.45 -8.99 14.09
C PHE A 363 10.13 -7.77 13.21
N PRO A 364 9.09 -6.98 13.57
CA PRO A 364 8.89 -5.72 12.88
C PRO A 364 10.19 -4.93 13.02
N VAL A 365 10.72 -4.43 11.90
CA VAL A 365 12.05 -3.83 11.86
C VAL A 365 12.11 -2.66 12.83
N PRO A 366 12.96 -2.72 13.87
CA PRO A 366 13.29 -1.53 14.62
C PRO A 366 14.04 -0.55 13.69
N ALA A 367 13.92 0.75 13.98
CA ALA A 367 14.74 1.78 13.34
C ALA A 367 16.27 1.53 13.46
N ASP A 368 16.67 0.51 14.20
CA ASP A 368 18.03 0.16 14.61
C ASP A 368 18.58 -1.11 13.93
N ARG A 369 18.20 -1.41 12.69
CA ARG A 369 19.02 -2.36 11.94
C ARG A 369 20.26 -1.64 11.40
N PRO A 370 21.49 -2.13 11.76
CA PRO A 370 22.72 -1.53 11.30
C PRO A 370 22.85 -1.58 9.76
#